data_d61566ba30b9d6647325a1d631675a9e
#
_entry.id   d61566ba30b9d6647325a1d631675a9e
#
_cell.length_a   1.000
_cell.length_b   1.000
_cell.length_c   1.000
_cell.angle_alpha   90.00
_cell.angle_beta   90.00
_cell.angle_gamma   90.00
#
_symmetry.space_group_name_H-M   'P 1'
#
loop_
_entity.id
_entity.type
_entity.pdbx_description
1 polymer ?
#
loop_
_entity_poly.entity_id
_entity_poly.type
_entity_poly.pdbx_seq_one_letter_code
_entity_poly.pdbx_strand_id
1 'polypeptide(L)'
;MPISFDLTDQQEALKKGARQFADTYLHDLSAQVRSTPDPLERALLARPVFEKAVEAGFLKGLIPVPFGGLASSGVDAALFVEEFASASPDFTISLAGPLIALAPVYEAGTPEQIARFVAPFLVDAGSPVAAMAYSEPGGSANFDAPPPAEGTRTTAIPDGDHWVLNGEKIWASHLGGWDGLGPDIMTVVCRTPGGVSIIVVEREQLSTGFSVEEVYDLPGLKGCLTSRVTFDNVRIPRSNLIGEEGQGVQLTRNAFLASGASIGTFSVAAMRQAFAAAFAFATSEKRGGTVPIIDHQAVADVLTDAKGKIEAVRLLSWRALDAVLSQHPSALEMALHAKIFGSETAVAVINDLVKIVGVEAYNPSFPILRYLADATAYPIIEGSNTGVRRRQMHELMRTAGWDPLAASGMA
;
A
#
# COMPACT_ATOMS: atom_id res chain seq x y z
N MET A 1 4.06 -26.68 15.34
CA MET A 1 3.31 -26.11 16.50
C MET A 1 1.83 -26.12 16.17
N PRO A 2 0.92 -26.26 17.13
CA PRO A 2 -0.50 -26.09 16.82
C PRO A 2 -0.75 -24.66 16.30
N ILE A 3 -1.67 -24.52 15.35
CA ILE A 3 -2.07 -23.20 14.84
C ILE A 3 -2.81 -22.49 15.99
N SER A 4 -2.31 -21.33 16.41
CA SER A 4 -3.02 -20.42 17.32
C SER A 4 -3.43 -19.18 16.54
N PHE A 5 -4.65 -18.74 16.73
CA PHE A 5 -5.18 -17.48 16.21
C PHE A 5 -5.26 -16.40 17.29
N ASP A 6 -4.85 -16.73 18.52
CA ASP A 6 -4.79 -15.77 19.62
C ASP A 6 -3.58 -14.85 19.44
N LEU A 7 -3.81 -13.57 19.66
CA LEU A 7 -2.74 -12.59 19.68
C LEU A 7 -1.89 -12.75 20.95
N THR A 8 -0.59 -12.56 20.81
CA THR A 8 0.32 -12.46 21.97
C THR A 8 0.09 -11.16 22.74
N ASP A 9 0.51 -11.10 23.99
CA ASP A 9 0.44 -9.86 24.81
C ASP A 9 1.13 -8.68 24.11
N GLN A 10 2.24 -8.93 23.39
CA GLN A 10 2.94 -7.91 22.62
C GLN A 10 2.12 -7.42 21.44
N GLN A 11 1.44 -8.31 20.73
CA GLN A 11 0.56 -7.97 19.59
C GLN A 11 -0.68 -7.21 20.06
N GLU A 12 -1.28 -7.58 21.19
CA GLU A 12 -2.39 -6.82 21.80
C GLU A 12 -1.93 -5.42 22.22
N ALA A 13 -0.73 -5.30 22.81
CA ALA A 13 -0.15 -4.00 23.17
C ALA A 13 0.11 -3.12 21.93
N LEU A 14 0.68 -3.69 20.85
CA LEU A 14 0.90 -3.00 19.59
C LEU A 14 -0.42 -2.49 18.99
N LYS A 15 -1.42 -3.35 18.90
CA LYS A 15 -2.74 -3.01 18.38
C LYS A 15 -3.41 -1.91 19.19
N LYS A 16 -3.33 -1.99 20.53
CA LYS A 16 -3.84 -0.96 21.44
C LYS A 16 -3.13 0.38 21.25
N GLY A 17 -1.79 0.37 21.15
CA GLY A 17 -0.99 1.57 20.91
C GLY A 17 -1.32 2.21 19.56
N ALA A 18 -1.43 1.40 18.49
CA ALA A 18 -1.83 1.86 17.18
C ALA A 18 -3.24 2.49 17.18
N ARG A 19 -4.20 1.87 17.84
CA ARG A 19 -5.55 2.42 18.00
C ARG A 19 -5.52 3.75 18.77
N GLN A 20 -4.78 3.83 19.87
CA GLN A 20 -4.67 5.06 20.65
C GLN A 20 -4.06 6.20 19.82
N PHE A 21 -3.05 5.92 19.00
CA PHE A 21 -2.48 6.91 18.07
C PHE A 21 -3.51 7.35 17.03
N ALA A 22 -4.23 6.39 16.43
CA ALA A 22 -5.27 6.67 15.45
C ALA A 22 -6.39 7.53 16.02
N ASP A 23 -6.88 7.22 17.23
CA ASP A 23 -7.92 7.97 17.93
C ASP A 23 -7.44 9.39 18.29
N THR A 24 -6.15 9.55 18.60
CA THR A 24 -5.61 10.85 19.02
C THR A 24 -5.35 11.80 17.85
N TYR A 25 -4.92 11.27 16.71
CA TYR A 25 -4.39 12.10 15.60
C TYR A 25 -5.05 11.85 14.25
N LEU A 26 -5.38 10.59 13.91
CA LEU A 26 -5.73 10.27 12.53
C LEU A 26 -7.18 10.57 12.18
N HIS A 27 -8.10 10.51 13.13
CA HIS A 27 -9.50 10.87 12.88
C HIS A 27 -9.65 12.36 12.57
N ASP A 28 -8.96 13.22 13.34
CA ASP A 28 -8.96 14.66 13.11
C ASP A 28 -8.25 15.02 11.80
N LEU A 29 -7.09 14.42 11.51
CA LEU A 29 -6.40 14.56 10.24
C LEU A 29 -7.32 14.19 9.06
N SER A 30 -7.98 13.05 9.14
CA SER A 30 -8.91 12.59 8.10
C SER A 30 -10.08 13.55 7.88
N ALA A 31 -10.56 14.24 8.95
CA ALA A 31 -11.57 15.28 8.83
C ALA A 31 -11.04 16.55 8.13
N GLN A 32 -9.84 16.99 8.49
CA GLN A 32 -9.18 18.15 7.88
C GLN A 32 -8.87 17.91 6.40
N VAL A 33 -8.34 16.73 6.04
CA VAL A 33 -8.09 16.30 4.66
C VAL A 33 -9.35 16.44 3.81
N ARG A 34 -10.50 16.06 4.32
CA ARG A 34 -11.77 16.17 3.57
C ARG A 34 -12.26 17.57 3.37
N SER A 35 -11.98 18.48 4.30
CA SER A 35 -12.43 19.88 4.23
C SER A 35 -11.49 20.80 3.43
N THR A 36 -10.30 20.30 3.07
CA THR A 36 -9.28 21.06 2.34
C THR A 36 -9.42 20.80 0.83
N PRO A 37 -9.71 21.81 -0.01
CA PRO A 37 -9.94 21.62 -1.43
C PRO A 37 -8.67 21.29 -2.22
N ASP A 38 -7.57 22.00 -1.96
CA ASP A 38 -6.32 21.84 -2.71
C ASP A 38 -5.63 20.51 -2.38
N PRO A 39 -5.26 19.68 -3.38
CA PRO A 39 -4.68 18.34 -3.14
C PRO A 39 -3.29 18.41 -2.50
N LEU A 40 -2.47 19.41 -2.79
CA LEU A 40 -1.15 19.56 -2.17
C LEU A 40 -1.28 20.01 -0.71
N GLU A 41 -2.08 21.04 -0.44
CA GLU A 41 -2.35 21.50 0.93
C GLU A 41 -2.90 20.35 1.77
N ARG A 42 -3.84 19.58 1.23
CA ARG A 42 -4.47 18.41 1.85
C ARG A 42 -3.44 17.37 2.26
N ALA A 43 -2.52 17.02 1.37
CA ALA A 43 -1.47 16.05 1.65
C ALA A 43 -0.48 16.57 2.71
N LEU A 44 -0.15 17.86 2.69
CA LEU A 44 0.76 18.48 3.65
C LEU A 44 0.23 18.52 5.08
N LEU A 45 -1.09 18.44 5.29
CA LEU A 45 -1.69 18.28 6.63
C LEU A 45 -1.18 17.01 7.34
N ALA A 46 -0.80 15.98 6.58
CA ALA A 46 -0.30 14.73 7.15
C ALA A 46 1.10 14.85 7.76
N ARG A 47 1.93 15.81 7.31
CA ARG A 47 3.36 15.88 7.70
C ARG A 47 3.61 16.01 9.19
N PRO A 48 2.93 16.92 9.94
CA PRO A 48 3.13 17.01 11.40
C PRO A 48 2.70 15.75 12.15
N VAL A 49 1.68 15.05 11.65
CA VAL A 49 1.21 13.78 12.23
C VAL A 49 2.18 12.64 11.88
N PHE A 50 2.78 12.69 10.68
CA PHE A 50 3.82 11.76 10.27
C PHE A 50 5.04 11.85 11.19
N GLU A 51 5.50 13.06 11.54
CA GLU A 51 6.58 13.28 12.51
C GLU A 51 6.28 12.63 13.87
N LYS A 52 5.03 12.77 14.36
CA LYS A 52 4.59 12.09 15.60
C LYS A 52 4.58 10.57 15.46
N ALA A 53 4.24 10.03 14.30
CA ALA A 53 4.28 8.59 14.06
C ALA A 53 5.72 8.06 14.04
N VAL A 54 6.65 8.85 13.49
CA VAL A 54 8.10 8.54 13.53
C VAL A 54 8.61 8.55 14.97
N GLU A 55 8.31 9.60 15.75
CA GLU A 55 8.66 9.72 17.17
C GLU A 55 8.11 8.55 18.00
N ALA A 56 6.91 8.08 17.69
CA ALA A 56 6.28 6.92 18.31
C ALA A 56 6.84 5.56 17.87
N GLY A 57 7.79 5.53 16.92
CA GLY A 57 8.44 4.31 16.42
C GLY A 57 7.65 3.55 15.36
N PHE A 58 6.52 4.06 14.86
CA PHE A 58 5.71 3.35 13.85
C PHE A 58 6.41 3.20 12.50
N LEU A 59 7.26 4.17 12.10
CA LEU A 59 8.05 4.03 10.88
C LEU A 59 9.07 2.88 11.01
N LYS A 60 9.81 2.81 12.12
CA LYS A 60 10.71 1.69 12.41
C LYS A 60 9.97 0.36 12.54
N GLY A 61 8.72 0.40 12.99
CA GLY A 61 7.81 -0.76 13.05
C GLY A 61 7.49 -1.38 11.69
N LEU A 62 7.76 -0.68 10.58
CA LEU A 62 7.61 -1.19 9.22
C LEU A 62 8.92 -1.75 8.64
N ILE A 63 10.07 -1.43 9.22
CA ILE A 63 11.38 -1.90 8.75
C ILE A 63 11.68 -3.25 9.44
N PRO A 64 12.05 -4.30 8.68
CA PRO A 64 12.37 -5.60 9.28
C PRO A 64 13.58 -5.55 10.22
N VAL A 65 13.53 -6.35 11.28
CA VAL A 65 14.60 -6.42 12.31
C VAL A 65 15.99 -6.64 11.74
N PRO A 66 16.22 -7.51 10.72
CA PRO A 66 17.55 -7.67 10.12
C PRO A 66 18.15 -6.40 9.52
N PHE A 67 17.32 -5.39 9.23
CA PHE A 67 17.73 -4.11 8.64
C PHE A 67 17.70 -2.94 9.65
N GLY A 68 17.63 -3.25 10.94
CA GLY A 68 17.68 -2.27 12.03
C GLY A 68 16.31 -1.73 12.48
N GLY A 69 15.22 -2.24 11.93
CA GLY A 69 13.85 -1.86 12.32
C GLY A 69 13.28 -2.71 13.45
N LEU A 70 11.95 -2.68 13.60
CA LEU A 70 11.21 -3.35 14.67
C LEU A 70 10.19 -4.38 14.16
N ALA A 71 9.99 -4.50 12.84
CA ALA A 71 9.03 -5.46 12.28
C ALA A 71 9.53 -6.88 12.49
N SER A 72 8.85 -7.67 13.34
CA SER A 72 9.20 -9.03 13.72
C SER A 72 8.31 -10.08 13.08
N SER A 73 7.05 -9.75 12.74
CA SER A 73 6.13 -10.63 12.03
C SER A 73 5.22 -9.87 11.07
N GLY A 74 4.70 -10.58 10.06
CA GLY A 74 3.71 -10.01 9.14
C GLY A 74 2.38 -9.67 9.82
N VAL A 75 2.05 -10.39 10.89
CA VAL A 75 0.85 -10.13 11.70
C VAL A 75 1.00 -8.81 12.45
N ASP A 76 2.17 -8.49 12.98
CA ASP A 76 2.42 -7.20 13.67
C ASP A 76 2.17 -6.02 12.72
N ALA A 77 2.69 -6.11 11.50
CA ALA A 77 2.44 -5.11 10.46
C ALA A 77 0.93 -5.00 10.11
N ALA A 78 0.24 -6.14 10.00
CA ALA A 78 -1.20 -6.15 9.71
C ALA A 78 -2.02 -5.48 10.82
N LEU A 79 -1.73 -5.76 12.10
CA LEU A 79 -2.45 -5.19 13.24
C LEU A 79 -2.36 -3.66 13.26
N PHE A 80 -1.16 -3.13 13.09
CA PHE A 80 -0.93 -1.70 13.06
C PHE A 80 -1.58 -1.04 11.83
N VAL A 81 -1.39 -1.61 10.63
CA VAL A 81 -1.97 -1.11 9.38
C VAL A 81 -3.50 -1.10 9.45
N GLU A 82 -4.14 -2.13 10.03
CA GLU A 82 -5.60 -2.19 10.17
C GLU A 82 -6.13 -1.05 11.04
N GLU A 83 -5.50 -0.75 12.19
CA GLU A 83 -5.96 0.32 13.08
C GLU A 83 -5.74 1.71 12.46
N PHE A 84 -4.59 1.94 11.84
CA PHE A 84 -4.28 3.22 11.19
C PHE A 84 -5.17 3.46 9.96
N ALA A 85 -5.29 2.48 9.06
CA ALA A 85 -6.09 2.60 7.86
C ALA A 85 -7.60 2.71 8.15
N SER A 86 -8.06 2.22 9.29
CA SER A 86 -9.44 2.43 9.76
C SER A 86 -9.76 3.91 10.00
N ALA A 87 -8.78 4.71 10.44
CA ALA A 87 -8.94 6.14 10.69
C ALA A 87 -8.53 7.00 9.47
N SER A 88 -7.40 6.69 8.83
CA SER A 88 -6.85 7.43 7.69
C SER A 88 -6.04 6.49 6.76
N PRO A 89 -6.68 5.90 5.75
CA PRO A 89 -5.98 5.00 4.83
C PRO A 89 -4.91 5.70 4.00
N ASP A 90 -5.12 6.94 3.62
CA ASP A 90 -4.19 7.80 2.90
C ASP A 90 -2.92 8.11 3.72
N PHE A 91 -3.06 8.46 4.99
CA PHE A 91 -1.92 8.59 5.90
C PHE A 91 -1.14 7.28 6.03
N THR A 92 -1.86 6.17 6.16
CA THR A 92 -1.25 4.84 6.31
C THR A 92 -0.46 4.44 5.06
N ILE A 93 -0.95 4.74 3.87
CA ILE A 93 -0.23 4.54 2.60
C ILE A 93 1.06 5.39 2.58
N SER A 94 0.98 6.64 3.01
CA SER A 94 2.15 7.54 3.08
C SER A 94 3.23 7.01 4.02
N LEU A 95 2.84 6.55 5.21
CA LEU A 95 3.76 5.99 6.20
C LEU A 95 4.36 4.65 5.72
N ALA A 96 3.60 3.87 4.96
CA ALA A 96 4.01 2.57 4.44
C ALA A 96 4.88 2.64 3.16
N GLY A 97 5.15 3.83 2.62
CA GLY A 97 6.00 4.01 1.43
C GLY A 97 7.32 3.24 1.44
N PRO A 98 8.08 3.21 2.55
CA PRO A 98 9.31 2.43 2.65
C PRO A 98 9.15 0.92 2.45
N LEU A 99 7.98 0.34 2.74
CA LEU A 99 7.75 -1.11 2.56
C LEU A 99 7.96 -1.56 1.10
N ILE A 100 7.47 -0.76 0.15
CA ILE A 100 7.61 -1.10 -1.26
C ILE A 100 8.90 -0.53 -1.85
N ALA A 101 9.28 0.69 -1.47
CA ALA A 101 10.45 1.37 -2.03
C ALA A 101 11.77 0.70 -1.65
N LEU A 102 11.88 0.18 -0.42
CA LEU A 102 13.10 -0.47 0.07
C LEU A 102 13.14 -1.99 -0.19
N ALA A 103 12.03 -2.61 -0.60
CA ALA A 103 11.99 -4.04 -0.83
C ALA A 103 13.07 -4.55 -1.78
N PRO A 104 13.35 -3.92 -2.94
CA PRO A 104 14.46 -4.32 -3.81
C PRO A 104 15.83 -4.15 -3.15
N VAL A 105 15.99 -3.14 -2.29
CA VAL A 105 17.24 -2.89 -1.56
C VAL A 105 17.49 -4.01 -0.55
N TYR A 106 16.46 -4.46 0.16
CA TYR A 106 16.56 -5.60 1.08
C TYR A 106 16.92 -6.91 0.37
N GLU A 107 16.38 -7.11 -0.84
CA GLU A 107 16.53 -8.36 -1.59
C GLU A 107 17.90 -8.47 -2.28
N ALA A 108 18.38 -7.40 -2.91
CA ALA A 108 19.54 -7.45 -3.80
C ALA A 108 20.57 -6.33 -3.58
N GLY A 109 20.39 -5.49 -2.56
CA GLY A 109 21.36 -4.46 -2.21
C GLY A 109 22.62 -5.04 -1.56
N THR A 110 23.78 -4.41 -1.81
CA THR A 110 24.99 -4.70 -1.05
C THR A 110 24.86 -4.23 0.40
N PRO A 111 25.66 -4.72 1.35
CA PRO A 111 25.63 -4.24 2.73
C PRO A 111 25.75 -2.71 2.85
N GLU A 112 26.59 -2.09 1.99
CA GLU A 112 26.78 -0.64 1.95
C GLU A 112 25.53 0.09 1.43
N GLN A 113 24.90 -0.46 0.39
CA GLN A 113 23.63 0.08 -0.14
C GLN A 113 22.50 -0.02 0.88
N ILE A 114 22.36 -1.17 1.55
CA ILE A 114 21.38 -1.37 2.61
C ILE A 114 21.60 -0.36 3.73
N ALA A 115 22.84 -0.26 4.24
CA ALA A 115 23.17 0.68 5.31
C ALA A 115 22.85 2.14 4.92
N ARG A 116 23.15 2.53 3.66
CA ARG A 116 22.94 3.89 3.16
C ARG A 116 21.47 4.21 2.91
N PHE A 117 20.74 3.35 2.21
CA PHE A 117 19.38 3.66 1.76
C PHE A 117 18.31 3.40 2.81
N VAL A 118 18.60 2.59 3.82
CA VAL A 118 17.66 2.33 4.93
C VAL A 118 17.83 3.35 6.07
N ALA A 119 19.02 3.91 6.25
CA ALA A 119 19.33 4.84 7.33
C ALA A 119 18.34 6.00 7.52
N PRO A 120 17.78 6.65 6.46
CA PRO A 120 16.81 7.71 6.61
C PRO A 120 15.53 7.29 7.36
N PHE A 121 15.20 5.99 7.37
CA PHE A 121 13.97 5.46 7.96
C PHE A 121 14.18 4.84 9.36
N LEU A 122 15.41 4.87 9.88
CA LEU A 122 15.75 4.38 11.22
C LEU A 122 15.87 5.52 12.26
N VAL A 123 15.34 6.68 11.92
CA VAL A 123 15.37 7.89 12.77
C VAL A 123 14.26 7.91 13.81
N ASP A 124 14.43 8.70 14.86
CA ASP A 124 13.45 8.92 15.92
C ASP A 124 12.74 10.27 15.79
N ALA A 125 12.99 11.03 14.72
CA ALA A 125 12.37 12.33 14.45
C ALA A 125 12.42 12.65 12.95
N GLY A 126 11.59 13.62 12.52
CA GLY A 126 11.48 14.02 11.14
C GLY A 126 10.36 13.32 10.38
N SER A 127 10.31 13.54 9.08
CA SER A 127 9.25 13.00 8.21
C SER A 127 9.83 12.40 6.91
N PRO A 128 10.77 11.43 7.00
CA PRO A 128 11.39 10.84 5.81
C PRO A 128 10.36 10.02 5.03
N VAL A 129 10.33 10.20 3.71
CA VAL A 129 9.42 9.50 2.82
C VAL A 129 10.17 8.77 1.72
N ALA A 130 9.61 7.64 1.29
CA ALA A 130 10.13 6.88 0.17
C ALA A 130 9.04 6.65 -0.88
N ALA A 131 9.45 6.51 -2.14
CA ALA A 131 8.57 6.22 -3.24
C ALA A 131 9.15 5.13 -4.16
N MET A 132 8.28 4.27 -4.70
CA MET A 132 8.64 3.38 -5.80
C MET A 132 8.08 3.93 -7.11
N ALA A 133 8.95 4.51 -7.92
CA ALA A 133 8.64 5.09 -9.22
C ALA A 133 8.56 4.00 -10.29
N TYR A 134 7.40 3.34 -10.37
CA TYR A 134 7.15 2.22 -11.27
C TYR A 134 6.26 2.60 -12.44
N SER A 135 5.07 3.14 -12.17
CA SER A 135 4.05 3.40 -13.18
C SER A 135 4.42 4.54 -14.14
N GLU A 136 4.04 4.39 -15.39
CA GLU A 136 4.27 5.37 -16.46
C GLU A 136 2.95 5.74 -17.17
N PRO A 137 2.86 6.89 -17.83
CA PRO A 137 1.73 7.23 -18.69
C PRO A 137 1.47 6.14 -19.72
N GLY A 138 0.20 5.78 -19.95
CA GLY A 138 -0.19 4.67 -20.82
C GLY A 138 -0.27 3.31 -20.14
N GLY A 139 0.18 3.22 -18.87
CA GLY A 139 0.10 2.01 -18.05
C GLY A 139 1.37 1.17 -18.03
N SER A 140 1.53 0.36 -17.00
CA SER A 140 2.73 -0.43 -16.73
C SER A 140 2.46 -1.93 -16.55
N ALA A 141 1.29 -2.43 -16.98
CA ALA A 141 0.97 -3.85 -16.87
C ALA A 141 1.92 -4.76 -17.67
N ASN A 142 2.55 -4.22 -18.72
CA ASN A 142 3.51 -4.91 -19.57
C ASN A 142 4.90 -4.25 -19.50
N PHE A 143 5.29 -3.75 -18.34
CA PHE A 143 6.56 -3.02 -18.12
C PHE A 143 7.79 -3.84 -18.52
N ASP A 144 7.71 -5.16 -18.45
CA ASP A 144 8.74 -6.14 -18.75
C ASP A 144 8.76 -6.56 -20.23
N ALA A 145 7.79 -6.09 -21.04
CA ALA A 145 7.70 -6.49 -22.45
C ALA A 145 8.95 -6.02 -23.25
N PRO A 146 9.60 -6.93 -24.01
CA PRO A 146 10.74 -6.58 -24.83
C PRO A 146 10.30 -5.85 -26.12
N PRO A 147 11.21 -5.14 -26.79
CA PRO A 147 10.94 -4.60 -28.12
C PRO A 147 10.38 -5.67 -29.10
N PRO A 148 9.43 -5.33 -29.98
CA PRO A 148 8.97 -3.99 -30.34
C PRO A 148 7.89 -3.38 -29.42
N ALA A 149 7.50 -4.05 -28.34
CA ALA A 149 6.60 -3.43 -27.35
C ALA A 149 7.35 -2.32 -26.58
N GLU A 150 6.59 -1.30 -26.14
CA GLU A 150 7.20 -0.17 -25.42
C GLU A 150 7.80 -0.60 -24.08
N GLY A 151 7.06 -1.42 -23.30
CA GLY A 151 7.48 -1.81 -21.95
C GLY A 151 7.70 -0.58 -21.05
N THR A 152 8.71 -0.63 -20.20
CA THR A 152 9.20 0.52 -19.44
C THR A 152 9.93 1.48 -20.39
N ARG A 153 9.52 2.75 -20.41
CA ARG A 153 10.06 3.81 -21.29
C ARG A 153 11.08 4.70 -20.58
N THR A 154 10.98 4.85 -19.28
CA THR A 154 12.03 5.54 -18.48
C THR A 154 13.34 4.82 -18.69
N THR A 155 14.39 5.55 -19.09
CA THR A 155 15.71 4.99 -19.42
C THR A 155 16.77 5.52 -18.46
N ALA A 156 17.78 4.68 -18.18
CA ALA A 156 18.99 5.07 -17.51
C ALA A 156 20.20 4.62 -18.36
N ILE A 157 20.88 5.58 -18.96
CA ILE A 157 22.01 5.32 -19.86
C ILE A 157 23.31 5.62 -19.14
N PRO A 158 24.33 4.72 -19.25
CA PRO A 158 25.62 4.95 -18.61
C PRO A 158 26.39 6.12 -19.24
N ASP A 159 26.93 7.00 -18.38
CA ASP A 159 27.82 8.09 -18.77
C ASP A 159 28.94 8.21 -17.71
N GLY A 160 30.09 7.61 -18.01
CA GLY A 160 31.21 7.48 -17.06
C GLY A 160 30.82 6.68 -15.82
N ASP A 161 30.98 7.30 -14.67
CA ASP A 161 30.64 6.72 -13.35
C ASP A 161 29.19 7.02 -12.89
N HIS A 162 28.34 7.53 -13.81
CA HIS A 162 26.94 7.86 -13.57
C HIS A 162 26.02 7.11 -14.53
N TRP A 163 24.74 7.02 -14.10
CA TRP A 163 23.58 6.83 -14.94
C TRP A 163 22.96 8.18 -15.27
N VAL A 164 22.49 8.36 -16.49
CA VAL A 164 21.69 9.52 -16.91
C VAL A 164 20.26 9.03 -17.06
N LEU A 165 19.40 9.43 -16.12
CA LEU A 165 18.00 9.02 -16.04
C LEU A 165 17.12 10.01 -16.80
N ASN A 166 16.28 9.48 -17.70
CA ASN A 166 15.29 10.23 -18.49
C ASN A 166 13.96 9.50 -18.50
N GLY A 167 12.87 10.22 -18.38
CA GLY A 167 11.53 9.65 -18.49
C GLY A 167 10.51 10.29 -17.58
N GLU A 168 9.40 9.59 -17.39
CA GLU A 168 8.24 10.09 -16.66
C GLU A 168 7.64 8.99 -15.78
N LYS A 169 7.22 9.36 -14.56
CA LYS A 169 6.56 8.46 -13.62
C LYS A 169 5.30 9.09 -13.05
N ILE A 170 4.30 8.23 -12.78
CA ILE A 170 2.97 8.64 -12.30
C ILE A 170 2.44 7.69 -11.23
N TRP A 171 1.40 8.12 -10.53
CA TRP A 171 0.53 7.36 -9.63
C TRP A 171 1.14 6.88 -8.31
N ALA A 172 2.45 6.93 -8.11
CA ALA A 172 3.01 6.58 -6.81
C ALA A 172 2.88 7.75 -5.83
N SER A 173 2.62 7.41 -4.57
CA SER A 173 2.61 8.39 -3.48
C SER A 173 4.02 8.90 -3.23
N HIS A 174 4.14 10.17 -2.86
CA HIS A 174 5.39 10.85 -2.52
C HIS A 174 6.46 10.91 -3.61
N LEU A 175 6.12 10.74 -4.91
CA LEU A 175 7.11 10.97 -5.97
C LEU A 175 7.74 12.37 -5.90
N GLY A 176 6.94 13.39 -5.53
CA GLY A 176 7.43 14.77 -5.33
C GLY A 176 7.99 15.05 -3.93
N GLY A 177 8.02 14.07 -3.01
CA GLY A 177 8.32 14.36 -1.60
C GLY A 177 7.27 15.31 -0.98
N TRP A 178 7.58 15.93 0.16
CA TRP A 178 6.68 16.89 0.80
C TRP A 178 6.67 18.28 0.15
N ASP A 179 7.68 18.64 -0.60
CA ASP A 179 7.97 20.01 -1.05
C ASP A 179 8.23 20.13 -2.56
N GLY A 180 7.97 19.09 -3.32
CA GLY A 180 8.18 19.08 -4.77
C GLY A 180 9.63 18.80 -5.20
N LEU A 181 10.54 18.53 -4.25
CA LEU A 181 11.96 18.27 -4.52
C LEU A 181 12.33 16.77 -4.49
N GLY A 182 11.33 15.91 -4.42
CA GLY A 182 11.48 14.46 -4.36
C GLY A 182 11.49 13.89 -2.93
N PRO A 183 11.30 12.58 -2.77
CA PRO A 183 11.40 11.87 -1.50
C PRO A 183 12.85 11.71 -1.07
N ASP A 184 13.08 11.31 0.19
CA ASP A 184 14.43 11.00 0.68
C ASP A 184 15.06 9.86 -0.12
N ILE A 185 14.27 8.84 -0.44
CA ILE A 185 14.67 7.71 -1.30
C ILE A 185 13.58 7.45 -2.34
N MET A 186 13.98 7.38 -3.61
CA MET A 186 13.12 6.96 -4.71
C MET A 186 13.73 5.74 -5.42
N THR A 187 13.01 4.62 -5.42
CA THR A 187 13.40 3.43 -6.17
C THR A 187 12.77 3.48 -7.55
N VAL A 188 13.57 3.63 -8.60
CA VAL A 188 13.09 3.83 -9.97
C VAL A 188 13.25 2.57 -10.79
N VAL A 189 12.13 2.07 -11.35
CA VAL A 189 12.13 1.01 -12.36
C VAL A 189 12.37 1.66 -13.71
N CYS A 190 13.47 1.33 -14.36
CA CYS A 190 13.87 1.94 -15.63
C CYS A 190 14.50 0.89 -16.55
N ARG A 191 14.76 1.28 -17.80
CA ARG A 191 15.45 0.47 -18.80
C ARG A 191 16.91 0.92 -18.90
N THR A 192 17.81 -0.01 -18.67
CA THR A 192 19.25 0.14 -18.94
C THR A 192 19.62 -0.66 -20.22
N PRO A 193 20.85 -0.56 -20.73
CA PRO A 193 21.31 -1.43 -21.81
C PRO A 193 21.16 -2.93 -21.53
N GLY A 194 21.28 -3.36 -20.26
CA GLY A 194 21.11 -4.74 -19.83
C GLY A 194 19.64 -5.19 -19.66
N GLY A 195 18.67 -4.28 -19.76
CA GLY A 195 17.25 -4.59 -19.63
C GLY A 195 16.55 -3.75 -18.56
N VAL A 196 15.39 -4.24 -18.07
CA VAL A 196 14.69 -3.57 -16.97
C VAL A 196 15.51 -3.72 -15.70
N SER A 197 15.80 -2.60 -15.05
CA SER A 197 16.69 -2.49 -13.90
C SER A 197 16.05 -1.61 -12.82
N ILE A 198 16.60 -1.65 -11.62
CA ILE A 198 16.20 -0.79 -10.50
C ILE A 198 17.37 0.08 -10.08
N ILE A 199 17.17 1.38 -10.04
CA ILE A 199 18.14 2.36 -9.57
C ILE A 199 17.53 3.13 -8.39
N VAL A 200 18.27 3.26 -7.29
CA VAL A 200 17.87 4.12 -6.19
C VAL A 200 18.36 5.54 -6.46
N VAL A 201 17.43 6.48 -6.33
CA VAL A 201 17.69 7.92 -6.44
C VAL A 201 17.50 8.53 -5.06
N GLU A 202 18.52 9.21 -4.58
CA GLU A 202 18.47 9.98 -3.35
C GLU A 202 18.06 11.42 -3.66
N ARG A 203 17.45 12.09 -2.72
CA ARG A 203 16.91 13.44 -2.88
C ARG A 203 17.91 14.45 -3.45
N GLU A 204 19.18 14.40 -3.02
CA GLU A 204 20.22 15.30 -3.49
C GLU A 204 20.45 15.22 -5.00
N GLN A 205 20.22 14.04 -5.59
CA GLN A 205 20.39 13.79 -7.03
C GLN A 205 19.24 14.39 -7.84
N LEU A 206 18.12 14.71 -7.19
CA LEU A 206 16.95 15.35 -7.81
C LEU A 206 17.06 16.89 -7.87
N SER A 207 18.15 17.47 -7.42
CA SER A 207 18.35 18.92 -7.40
C SER A 207 18.38 19.57 -8.78
N THR A 208 18.61 18.79 -9.84
CA THR A 208 18.59 19.23 -11.24
C THR A 208 17.93 18.17 -12.11
N GLY A 209 17.14 18.63 -13.10
CA GLY A 209 16.51 17.74 -14.08
C GLY A 209 15.31 16.94 -13.53
N PHE A 210 14.81 17.27 -12.35
CA PHE A 210 13.59 16.69 -11.78
C PHE A 210 12.50 17.74 -11.63
N SER A 211 11.28 17.38 -12.00
CA SER A 211 10.12 18.27 -11.80
C SER A 211 8.86 17.48 -11.46
N VAL A 212 8.02 18.10 -10.64
CA VAL A 212 6.65 17.64 -10.37
C VAL A 212 5.71 18.37 -11.32
N GLU A 213 5.10 17.64 -12.24
CA GLU A 213 4.23 18.21 -13.27
C GLU A 213 2.79 18.39 -12.79
N GLU A 214 2.34 17.49 -11.91
CA GLU A 214 0.96 17.46 -11.45
C GLU A 214 0.84 16.76 -10.10
N VAL A 215 -0.04 17.26 -9.23
CA VAL A 215 -0.53 16.59 -8.03
C VAL A 215 -2.00 16.24 -8.26
N TYR A 216 -2.36 14.97 -8.16
CA TYR A 216 -3.70 14.52 -8.51
C TYR A 216 -4.72 14.76 -7.40
N ASP A 217 -5.90 15.26 -7.74
CA ASP A 217 -7.08 15.24 -6.87
C ASP A 217 -7.84 13.92 -7.05
N LEU A 218 -7.55 12.99 -6.16
CA LEU A 218 -8.11 11.63 -6.23
C LEU A 218 -9.57 11.59 -5.73
N PRO A 219 -10.43 10.73 -6.32
CA PRO A 219 -11.82 10.57 -5.86
C PRO A 219 -11.93 9.88 -4.49
N GLY A 220 -11.00 8.98 -4.16
CA GLY A 220 -10.76 8.35 -2.87
C GLY A 220 -9.30 8.47 -2.48
N LEU A 221 -8.92 8.10 -1.24
CA LEU A 221 -7.55 8.24 -0.74
C LEU A 221 -7.03 9.68 -0.92
N LYS A 222 -7.88 10.66 -0.60
CA LYS A 222 -7.69 12.06 -0.94
C LYS A 222 -6.46 12.72 -0.33
N GLY A 223 -5.95 12.20 0.78
CA GLY A 223 -4.74 12.69 1.45
C GLY A 223 -3.44 12.10 0.89
N CYS A 224 -3.50 11.19 -0.07
CA CYS A 224 -2.30 10.67 -0.72
C CYS A 224 -1.66 11.75 -1.60
N LEU A 225 -0.38 12.02 -1.39
CA LEU A 225 0.42 12.92 -2.25
C LEU A 225 0.85 12.16 -3.50
N THR A 226 -0.10 11.94 -4.40
CA THR A 226 0.10 11.21 -5.65
C THR A 226 0.41 12.18 -6.77
N SER A 227 1.52 11.97 -7.47
CA SER A 227 2.05 12.95 -8.43
C SER A 227 2.42 12.32 -9.77
N ARG A 228 2.59 13.22 -10.76
CA ARG A 228 3.29 13.01 -12.02
C ARG A 228 4.62 13.73 -11.94
N VAL A 229 5.70 13.03 -12.27
CA VAL A 229 7.06 13.59 -12.22
C VAL A 229 7.82 13.26 -13.50
N THR A 230 8.77 14.14 -13.86
CA THR A 230 9.66 13.95 -15.00
C THR A 230 11.12 13.97 -14.56
N PHE A 231 11.94 13.21 -15.28
CA PHE A 231 13.38 13.18 -15.20
C PHE A 231 13.96 13.62 -16.55
N ASP A 232 14.77 14.67 -16.54
CA ASP A 232 15.49 15.20 -17.69
C ASP A 232 16.98 15.25 -17.38
N ASN A 233 17.73 14.25 -17.85
CA ASN A 233 19.15 14.11 -17.64
C ASN A 233 19.58 14.09 -16.16
N VAL A 234 18.81 13.49 -15.27
CA VAL A 234 19.16 13.34 -13.86
C VAL A 234 20.36 12.40 -13.72
N ARG A 235 21.43 12.88 -13.09
CA ARG A 235 22.68 12.14 -12.92
C ARG A 235 22.71 11.38 -11.60
N ILE A 236 22.88 10.06 -11.67
CA ILE A 236 22.84 9.16 -10.51
C ILE A 236 24.10 8.30 -10.51
N PRO A 237 24.82 8.14 -9.39
CA PRO A 237 25.99 7.28 -9.33
C PRO A 237 25.71 5.86 -9.79
N ARG A 238 26.66 5.25 -10.53
CA ARG A 238 26.54 3.85 -10.98
C ARG A 238 26.33 2.87 -9.83
N SER A 239 26.87 3.18 -8.67
CA SER A 239 26.73 2.40 -7.43
C SER A 239 25.32 2.38 -6.85
N ASN A 240 24.36 3.14 -7.41
CA ASN A 240 22.97 3.13 -6.99
C ASN A 240 22.11 2.09 -7.75
N LEU A 241 22.69 1.33 -8.68
CA LEU A 241 22.04 0.17 -9.27
C LEU A 241 21.85 -0.92 -8.21
N ILE A 242 20.64 -1.43 -8.07
CA ILE A 242 20.33 -2.52 -7.15
C ILE A 242 20.39 -3.86 -7.89
N GLY A 243 21.19 -4.78 -7.37
CA GLY A 243 21.48 -6.05 -8.02
C GLY A 243 22.28 -5.84 -9.31
N GLU A 244 21.92 -6.59 -10.36
CA GLU A 244 22.57 -6.51 -11.68
C GLU A 244 21.65 -5.84 -12.71
N GLU A 245 22.22 -5.32 -13.81
CA GLU A 245 21.42 -4.83 -14.95
C GLU A 245 20.55 -5.96 -15.50
N GLY A 246 19.26 -5.65 -15.71
CA GLY A 246 18.27 -6.63 -16.23
C GLY A 246 17.53 -7.42 -15.14
N GLN A 247 17.92 -7.36 -13.86
CA GLN A 247 17.21 -8.03 -12.77
C GLN A 247 15.93 -7.32 -12.32
N GLY A 248 15.67 -6.12 -12.80
CA GLY A 248 14.59 -5.25 -12.32
C GLY A 248 13.19 -5.86 -12.42
N VAL A 249 12.93 -6.77 -13.36
CA VAL A 249 11.64 -7.45 -13.49
C VAL A 249 11.32 -8.27 -12.24
N GLN A 250 12.26 -9.13 -11.82
CA GLN A 250 12.06 -10.00 -10.66
C GLN A 250 11.97 -9.17 -9.38
N LEU A 251 12.90 -8.25 -9.18
CA LEU A 251 12.92 -7.37 -8.00
C LEU A 251 11.64 -6.54 -7.88
N THR A 252 11.12 -6.01 -9.01
CA THR A 252 9.84 -5.29 -9.04
C THR A 252 8.67 -6.18 -8.65
N ARG A 253 8.60 -7.40 -9.20
CA ARG A 253 7.53 -8.36 -8.87
C ARG A 253 7.55 -8.72 -7.40
N ASN A 254 8.73 -8.94 -6.81
CA ASN A 254 8.90 -9.28 -5.40
C ASN A 254 8.56 -8.10 -4.47
N ALA A 255 8.94 -6.87 -4.83
CA ALA A 255 8.59 -5.66 -4.07
C ALA A 255 7.07 -5.50 -3.86
N PHE A 256 6.29 -5.92 -4.85
CA PHE A 256 4.83 -5.88 -4.77
C PHE A 256 4.20 -7.03 -3.96
N LEU A 257 4.95 -7.98 -3.40
CA LEU A 257 4.36 -9.08 -2.61
C LEU A 257 3.81 -8.57 -1.28
N ALA A 258 4.65 -7.92 -0.49
CA ALA A 258 4.25 -7.41 0.83
C ALA A 258 3.22 -6.29 0.72
N SER A 259 3.46 -5.30 -0.15
CA SER A 259 2.53 -4.19 -0.36
C SER A 259 1.20 -4.66 -0.94
N GLY A 260 1.22 -5.59 -1.89
CA GLY A 260 0.00 -6.21 -2.43
C GLY A 260 -0.79 -6.98 -1.37
N ALA A 261 -0.13 -7.79 -0.53
CA ALA A 261 -0.77 -8.50 0.57
C ALA A 261 -1.40 -7.55 1.60
N SER A 262 -0.74 -6.41 1.88
CA SER A 262 -1.26 -5.40 2.82
C SER A 262 -2.57 -4.75 2.36
N ILE A 263 -2.86 -4.73 1.04
CA ILE A 263 -4.15 -4.26 0.52
C ILE A 263 -5.32 -5.07 1.09
N GLY A 264 -5.12 -6.35 1.39
CA GLY A 264 -6.12 -7.13 2.12
C GLY A 264 -6.43 -6.51 3.49
N THR A 265 -5.42 -6.05 4.22
CA THR A 265 -5.58 -5.37 5.52
C THR A 265 -6.27 -4.00 5.38
N PHE A 266 -5.90 -3.19 4.37
CA PHE A 266 -6.62 -1.95 4.04
C PHE A 266 -8.10 -2.24 3.70
N SER A 267 -8.36 -3.34 3.02
CA SER A 267 -9.72 -3.78 2.69
C SER A 267 -10.52 -4.11 3.93
N VAL A 268 -9.93 -4.80 4.90
CA VAL A 268 -10.53 -5.07 6.22
C VAL A 268 -10.83 -3.76 6.95
N ALA A 269 -9.89 -2.82 6.97
CA ALA A 269 -10.05 -1.53 7.63
C ALA A 269 -11.26 -0.75 7.05
N ALA A 270 -11.37 -0.65 5.74
CA ALA A 270 -12.49 0.02 5.07
C ALA A 270 -13.83 -0.68 5.33
N MET A 271 -13.89 -2.01 5.20
CA MET A 271 -15.10 -2.80 5.48
C MET A 271 -15.53 -2.66 6.94
N ARG A 272 -14.58 -2.66 7.88
CA ARG A 272 -14.83 -2.51 9.33
C ARG A 272 -15.53 -1.19 9.64
N GLN A 273 -15.05 -0.09 9.06
CA GLN A 273 -15.63 1.23 9.25
C GLN A 273 -17.01 1.36 8.60
N ALA A 274 -17.16 0.84 7.38
CA ALA A 274 -18.45 0.82 6.69
C ALA A 274 -19.48 -0.03 7.45
N PHE A 275 -19.05 -1.19 7.97
CA PHE A 275 -19.89 -2.07 8.79
C PHE A 275 -20.31 -1.39 10.08
N ALA A 276 -19.41 -0.75 10.81
CA ALA A 276 -19.71 -0.05 12.05
C ALA A 276 -20.75 1.07 11.81
N ALA A 277 -20.60 1.86 10.74
CA ALA A 277 -21.53 2.92 10.37
C ALA A 277 -22.92 2.37 10.00
N ALA A 278 -22.98 1.32 9.16
CA ALA A 278 -24.23 0.69 8.75
C ALA A 278 -24.92 -0.02 9.93
N PHE A 279 -24.17 -0.68 10.81
CA PHE A 279 -24.68 -1.33 12.01
C PHE A 279 -25.29 -0.33 13.00
N ALA A 280 -24.56 0.76 13.30
CA ALA A 280 -25.07 1.83 14.15
C ALA A 280 -26.37 2.44 13.58
N PHE A 281 -26.39 2.67 12.27
CA PHE A 281 -27.59 3.14 11.58
C PHE A 281 -28.75 2.14 11.70
N ALA A 282 -28.51 0.86 11.43
CA ALA A 282 -29.55 -0.18 11.46
C ALA A 282 -30.13 -0.41 12.85
N THR A 283 -29.34 -0.21 13.92
CA THR A 283 -29.79 -0.36 15.31
C THR A 283 -30.59 0.84 15.83
N SER A 284 -30.40 2.02 15.26
CA SER A 284 -31.09 3.25 15.69
C SER A 284 -32.31 3.62 14.83
N GLU A 285 -32.23 3.34 13.51
CA GLU A 285 -33.23 3.80 12.55
C GLU A 285 -34.42 2.87 12.43
N LYS A 286 -35.64 3.46 12.45
CA LYS A 286 -36.91 2.73 12.29
C LYS A 286 -37.59 2.94 10.94
N ARG A 287 -37.13 3.94 10.18
CA ARG A 287 -37.67 4.28 8.84
C ARG A 287 -39.21 4.39 8.80
N GLY A 288 -39.82 4.95 9.85
CA GLY A 288 -41.25 5.07 10.00
C GLY A 288 -41.95 3.80 10.47
N GLY A 289 -41.21 2.72 10.74
CA GLY A 289 -41.70 1.49 11.34
C GLY A 289 -41.79 1.53 12.87
N THR A 290 -42.13 0.40 13.47
CA THR A 290 -42.22 0.26 14.94
C THR A 290 -40.96 -0.22 15.59
N VAL A 291 -40.09 -0.91 14.86
CA VAL A 291 -38.81 -1.50 15.36
C VAL A 291 -37.64 -0.97 14.57
N PRO A 292 -36.39 -1.03 15.11
CA PRO A 292 -35.19 -0.76 14.35
C PRO A 292 -35.05 -1.66 13.12
N ILE A 293 -34.45 -1.16 12.04
CA ILE A 293 -34.38 -1.94 10.79
C ILE A 293 -33.48 -3.18 10.92
N ILE A 294 -32.62 -3.27 11.91
CA ILE A 294 -31.82 -4.48 12.21
C ILE A 294 -32.70 -5.69 12.54
N ASP A 295 -33.96 -5.47 13.03
CA ASP A 295 -34.89 -6.54 13.36
C ASP A 295 -35.52 -7.18 12.09
N HIS A 296 -35.27 -6.61 10.90
CA HIS A 296 -35.69 -7.20 9.64
C HIS A 296 -34.67 -8.20 9.12
N GLN A 297 -35.10 -9.42 8.78
CA GLN A 297 -34.25 -10.51 8.33
C GLN A 297 -33.31 -10.10 7.15
N ALA A 298 -33.85 -9.36 6.17
CA ALA A 298 -33.08 -8.91 5.02
C ALA A 298 -31.89 -8.02 5.38
N VAL A 299 -31.99 -7.22 6.46
CA VAL A 299 -30.90 -6.39 6.98
C VAL A 299 -29.91 -7.27 7.74
N ALA A 300 -30.43 -8.18 8.58
CA ALA A 300 -29.60 -9.11 9.37
C ALA A 300 -28.76 -10.02 8.45
N ASP A 301 -29.29 -10.49 7.32
CA ASP A 301 -28.60 -11.33 6.35
C ASP A 301 -27.38 -10.59 5.77
N VAL A 302 -27.56 -9.34 5.30
CA VAL A 302 -26.46 -8.53 4.75
C VAL A 302 -25.38 -8.25 5.80
N LEU A 303 -25.79 -7.93 7.04
CA LEU A 303 -24.82 -7.69 8.13
C LEU A 303 -24.04 -8.97 8.49
N THR A 304 -24.73 -10.12 8.53
CA THR A 304 -24.10 -11.42 8.80
C THR A 304 -23.07 -11.77 7.74
N ASP A 305 -23.43 -11.65 6.46
CA ASP A 305 -22.53 -11.90 5.33
C ASP A 305 -21.32 -10.94 5.34
N ALA A 306 -21.57 -9.66 5.58
CA ALA A 306 -20.50 -8.65 5.67
C ALA A 306 -19.51 -9.00 6.78
N LYS A 307 -20.01 -9.36 7.98
CA LYS A 307 -19.16 -9.72 9.12
C LYS A 307 -18.31 -10.96 8.81
N GLY A 308 -18.89 -11.99 8.24
CA GLY A 308 -18.17 -13.20 7.83
C GLY A 308 -17.05 -12.91 6.83
N LYS A 309 -17.34 -12.10 5.80
CA LYS A 309 -16.37 -11.69 4.79
C LYS A 309 -15.21 -10.85 5.38
N ILE A 310 -15.49 -9.95 6.34
CA ILE A 310 -14.46 -9.17 7.04
C ILE A 310 -13.47 -10.09 7.75
N GLU A 311 -13.97 -11.08 8.52
CA GLU A 311 -13.12 -12.02 9.25
C GLU A 311 -12.31 -12.92 8.29
N ALA A 312 -12.93 -13.40 7.21
CA ALA A 312 -12.23 -14.21 6.22
C ALA A 312 -11.08 -13.45 5.55
N VAL A 313 -11.31 -12.20 5.13
CA VAL A 313 -10.26 -11.35 4.53
C VAL A 313 -9.15 -11.03 5.54
N ARG A 314 -9.50 -10.79 6.83
CA ARG A 314 -8.52 -10.54 7.89
C ARG A 314 -7.55 -11.70 8.07
N LEU A 315 -8.07 -12.91 8.25
CA LEU A 315 -7.25 -14.11 8.45
C LEU A 315 -6.38 -14.40 7.23
N LEU A 316 -6.94 -14.24 6.01
CA LEU A 316 -6.19 -14.40 4.77
C LEU A 316 -5.05 -13.38 4.66
N SER A 317 -5.28 -12.13 5.03
CA SER A 317 -4.29 -11.06 4.98
C SER A 317 -3.17 -11.26 6.00
N TRP A 318 -3.49 -11.65 7.23
CA TRP A 318 -2.51 -11.97 8.26
C TRP A 318 -1.60 -13.10 7.82
N ARG A 319 -2.19 -14.17 7.32
CA ARG A 319 -1.45 -15.31 6.81
C ARG A 319 -0.55 -14.95 5.62
N ALA A 320 -1.04 -14.13 4.69
CA ALA A 320 -0.27 -13.71 3.53
C ALA A 320 0.94 -12.85 3.92
N LEU A 321 0.75 -11.88 4.81
CA LEU A 321 1.83 -11.01 5.27
C LEU A 321 2.89 -11.79 6.07
N ASP A 322 2.45 -12.71 6.92
CA ASP A 322 3.36 -13.58 7.68
C ASP A 322 4.18 -14.48 6.74
N ALA A 323 3.53 -15.07 5.73
CA ALA A 323 4.22 -15.87 4.72
C ALA A 323 5.25 -15.08 3.91
N VAL A 324 4.93 -13.82 3.56
CA VAL A 324 5.87 -12.95 2.84
C VAL A 324 7.07 -12.62 3.72
N LEU A 325 6.86 -12.20 4.96
CA LEU A 325 7.95 -11.81 5.85
C LEU A 325 8.83 -13.01 6.27
N SER A 326 8.22 -14.18 6.45
CA SER A 326 8.94 -15.43 6.75
C SER A 326 9.55 -16.12 5.51
N GLN A 327 9.40 -15.51 4.33
CA GLN A 327 9.86 -16.07 3.04
C GLN A 327 9.33 -17.50 2.76
N HIS A 328 8.06 -17.73 3.13
CA HIS A 328 7.42 -19.04 2.93
C HIS A 328 7.32 -19.37 1.42
N PRO A 329 7.52 -20.63 0.98
CA PRO A 329 7.43 -21.01 -0.45
C PRO A 329 6.11 -20.62 -1.13
N SER A 330 4.98 -20.63 -0.38
CA SER A 330 3.67 -20.23 -0.91
C SER A 330 3.35 -18.73 -0.74
N ALA A 331 4.33 -17.87 -0.39
CA ALA A 331 4.12 -16.45 -0.14
C ALA A 331 3.46 -15.73 -1.33
N LEU A 332 3.91 -16.04 -2.55
CA LEU A 332 3.35 -15.45 -3.77
C LEU A 332 1.86 -15.75 -3.91
N GLU A 333 1.48 -17.02 -3.81
CA GLU A 333 0.08 -17.44 -3.96
C GLU A 333 -0.81 -16.80 -2.89
N MET A 334 -0.36 -16.81 -1.63
CA MET A 334 -1.11 -16.23 -0.52
C MET A 334 -1.26 -14.71 -0.65
N ALA A 335 -0.19 -14.01 -1.07
CA ALA A 335 -0.24 -12.57 -1.33
C ALA A 335 -1.22 -12.23 -2.47
N LEU A 336 -1.21 -13.02 -3.56
CA LEU A 336 -2.17 -12.85 -4.65
C LEU A 336 -3.62 -13.05 -4.21
N HIS A 337 -3.89 -14.08 -3.40
CA HIS A 337 -5.22 -14.32 -2.85
C HIS A 337 -5.67 -13.17 -1.93
N ALA A 338 -4.82 -12.73 -1.00
CA ALA A 338 -5.15 -11.63 -0.10
C ALA A 338 -5.45 -10.33 -0.87
N LYS A 339 -4.64 -10.04 -1.89
CA LYS A 339 -4.81 -8.85 -2.74
C LYS A 339 -6.10 -8.90 -3.56
N ILE A 340 -6.31 -9.98 -4.32
CA ILE A 340 -7.44 -10.10 -5.25
C ILE A 340 -8.74 -10.22 -4.47
N PHE A 341 -8.84 -11.23 -3.60
CA PHE A 341 -10.07 -11.51 -2.86
C PHE A 341 -10.41 -10.38 -1.88
N GLY A 342 -9.42 -9.87 -1.14
CA GLY A 342 -9.64 -8.82 -0.15
C GLY A 342 -10.17 -7.54 -0.77
N SER A 343 -9.52 -7.04 -1.82
CA SER A 343 -9.88 -5.77 -2.44
C SER A 343 -11.23 -5.81 -3.18
N GLU A 344 -11.54 -6.89 -3.89
CA GLU A 344 -12.82 -7.04 -4.57
C GLU A 344 -13.97 -7.25 -3.56
N THR A 345 -13.70 -8.02 -2.49
CA THR A 345 -14.66 -8.21 -1.39
C THR A 345 -14.98 -6.89 -0.69
N ALA A 346 -13.99 -6.01 -0.49
CA ALA A 346 -14.24 -4.72 0.16
C ALA A 346 -15.22 -3.86 -0.62
N VAL A 347 -15.05 -3.74 -1.93
CA VAL A 347 -15.96 -2.99 -2.79
C VAL A 347 -17.38 -3.58 -2.74
N ALA A 348 -17.49 -4.91 -2.84
CA ALA A 348 -18.78 -5.60 -2.82
C ALA A 348 -19.51 -5.43 -1.47
N VAL A 349 -18.81 -5.69 -0.36
CA VAL A 349 -19.37 -5.57 1.00
C VAL A 349 -19.81 -4.15 1.30
N ILE A 350 -18.97 -3.15 1.02
CA ILE A 350 -19.35 -1.75 1.31
C ILE A 350 -20.54 -1.33 0.44
N ASN A 351 -20.60 -1.74 -0.82
CA ASN A 351 -21.74 -1.47 -1.69
C ASN A 351 -23.05 -2.13 -1.17
N ASP A 352 -22.98 -3.33 -0.60
CA ASP A 352 -24.12 -3.97 0.02
C ASP A 352 -24.56 -3.25 1.30
N LEU A 353 -23.63 -2.78 2.11
CA LEU A 353 -23.92 -1.97 3.30
C LEU A 353 -24.54 -0.61 2.96
N VAL A 354 -24.20 0.01 1.82
CA VAL A 354 -24.85 1.22 1.29
C VAL A 354 -26.36 0.97 1.10
N LYS A 355 -26.76 -0.22 0.67
CA LYS A 355 -28.19 -0.57 0.45
C LYS A 355 -28.99 -0.60 1.76
N ILE A 356 -28.36 -1.00 2.88
CA ILE A 356 -28.99 -0.93 4.22
C ILE A 356 -29.27 0.52 4.61
N VAL A 357 -28.29 1.39 4.42
CA VAL A 357 -28.38 2.82 4.74
C VAL A 357 -29.38 3.52 3.81
N GLY A 358 -29.45 3.10 2.55
CA GLY A 358 -30.35 3.66 1.56
C GLY A 358 -29.99 5.11 1.19
N VAL A 359 -30.99 5.97 0.99
CA VAL A 359 -30.79 7.34 0.53
C VAL A 359 -29.93 8.18 1.48
N GLU A 360 -29.91 7.88 2.78
CA GLU A 360 -29.07 8.57 3.77
C GLU A 360 -27.58 8.39 3.47
N ALA A 361 -27.18 7.35 2.75
CA ALA A 361 -25.81 7.17 2.29
C ALA A 361 -25.32 8.33 1.39
N TYR A 362 -26.26 9.04 0.71
CA TYR A 362 -25.95 10.20 -0.12
C TYR A 362 -25.85 11.52 0.68
N ASN A 363 -26.16 11.50 1.97
CA ASN A 363 -25.90 12.63 2.85
C ASN A 363 -24.37 12.79 3.02
N PRO A 364 -23.76 13.95 2.68
CA PRO A 364 -22.33 14.16 2.80
C PRO A 364 -21.77 13.94 4.21
N SER A 365 -22.62 14.07 5.24
CA SER A 365 -22.25 13.81 6.64
C SER A 365 -22.21 12.32 6.96
N PHE A 366 -22.82 11.44 6.15
CA PHE A 366 -22.76 9.99 6.37
C PHE A 366 -21.53 9.38 5.68
N PRO A 367 -20.67 8.64 6.39
CA PRO A 367 -19.33 8.35 5.89
C PRO A 367 -19.23 7.23 4.85
N ILE A 368 -20.28 6.45 4.60
CA ILE A 368 -20.17 5.15 3.92
C ILE A 368 -19.71 5.24 2.47
N LEU A 369 -20.15 6.27 1.71
CA LEU A 369 -19.69 6.46 0.33
C LEU A 369 -18.23 6.88 0.25
N ARG A 370 -17.69 7.50 1.29
CA ARG A 370 -16.26 7.77 1.40
C ARG A 370 -15.47 6.46 1.48
N TYR A 371 -15.88 5.54 2.35
CA TYR A 371 -15.24 4.23 2.45
C TYR A 371 -15.34 3.43 1.14
N LEU A 372 -16.44 3.58 0.41
CA LEU A 372 -16.58 2.99 -0.92
C LEU A 372 -15.61 3.62 -1.91
N ALA A 373 -15.48 4.95 -1.93
CA ALA A 373 -14.56 5.65 -2.80
C ALA A 373 -13.10 5.22 -2.55
N ASP A 374 -12.67 5.15 -1.27
CA ASP A 374 -11.36 4.65 -0.91
C ASP A 374 -11.16 3.19 -1.37
N ALA A 375 -12.16 2.33 -1.10
CA ALA A 375 -12.09 0.91 -1.45
C ALA A 375 -12.02 0.65 -2.96
N THR A 376 -12.58 1.52 -3.81
CA THR A 376 -12.51 1.37 -5.29
C THR A 376 -11.08 1.46 -5.83
N ALA A 377 -10.15 2.07 -5.09
CA ALA A 377 -8.75 2.11 -5.44
C ALA A 377 -8.05 0.75 -5.23
N TYR A 378 -8.45 -0.03 -4.23
CA TYR A 378 -7.74 -1.23 -3.80
C TYR A 378 -7.60 -2.33 -4.89
N PRO A 379 -8.59 -2.61 -5.76
CA PRO A 379 -8.40 -3.53 -6.88
C PRO A 379 -7.43 -3.01 -7.97
N ILE A 380 -7.10 -1.72 -7.96
CA ILE A 380 -6.36 -1.04 -9.03
C ILE A 380 -4.89 -0.79 -8.64
N ILE A 381 -4.66 -0.29 -7.41
CA ILE A 381 -3.31 0.02 -6.89
C ILE A 381 -2.52 -1.25 -6.58
N GLU A 382 -1.23 -1.15 -6.34
CA GLU A 382 -0.33 -2.27 -6.02
C GLU A 382 -0.41 -3.40 -7.08
N GLY A 383 -0.46 -3.02 -8.35
CA GLY A 383 -0.73 -3.92 -9.47
C GLY A 383 -2.21 -4.29 -9.58
N SER A 384 -2.85 -3.86 -10.68
CA SER A 384 -4.29 -4.09 -10.86
C SER A 384 -4.64 -5.58 -10.86
N ASN A 385 -5.76 -5.93 -10.24
CA ASN A 385 -6.23 -7.31 -10.19
C ASN A 385 -6.40 -7.90 -11.59
N THR A 386 -7.04 -7.15 -12.51
CA THR A 386 -7.36 -7.62 -13.86
C THR A 386 -6.12 -7.71 -14.74
N GLY A 387 -5.28 -6.66 -14.76
CA GLY A 387 -4.17 -6.57 -15.70
C GLY A 387 -2.88 -7.29 -15.25
N VAL A 388 -2.69 -7.45 -13.92
CA VAL A 388 -1.43 -7.94 -13.37
C VAL A 388 -1.64 -9.15 -12.45
N ARG A 389 -2.43 -9.03 -11.37
CA ARG A 389 -2.45 -10.05 -10.32
C ARG A 389 -3.08 -11.37 -10.75
N ARG A 390 -4.18 -11.32 -11.49
CA ARG A 390 -4.81 -12.55 -12.05
C ARG A 390 -3.92 -13.21 -13.09
N ARG A 391 -3.13 -12.45 -13.86
CA ARG A 391 -2.14 -12.98 -14.77
C ARG A 391 -1.04 -13.73 -14.01
N GLN A 392 -0.49 -13.14 -12.95
CA GLN A 392 0.51 -13.80 -12.11
C GLN A 392 -0.03 -15.09 -11.47
N MET A 393 -1.28 -15.08 -10.97
CA MET A 393 -1.91 -16.31 -10.45
C MET A 393 -2.08 -17.36 -11.54
N HIS A 394 -2.45 -16.97 -12.76
CA HIS A 394 -2.54 -17.89 -13.90
C HIS A 394 -1.17 -18.46 -14.29
N GLU A 395 -0.12 -17.62 -14.28
CA GLU A 395 1.25 -18.07 -14.52
C GLU A 395 1.67 -19.11 -13.46
N LEU A 396 1.37 -18.84 -12.18
CA LEU A 396 1.66 -19.77 -11.07
C LEU A 396 0.95 -21.11 -11.26
N MET A 397 -0.35 -21.12 -11.56
CA MET A 397 -1.12 -22.36 -11.81
C MET A 397 -0.58 -23.21 -12.98
N ARG A 398 0.19 -22.60 -13.90
CA ARG A 398 0.83 -23.30 -15.03
C ARG A 398 2.23 -23.78 -14.73
N THR A 399 2.76 -23.48 -13.54
CA THR A 399 4.10 -23.95 -13.15
C THR A 399 4.07 -25.45 -12.95
N ALA A 400 5.10 -26.13 -13.46
CA ALA A 400 5.23 -27.57 -13.32
C ALA A 400 5.30 -27.94 -11.83
N GLY A 401 4.45 -28.88 -11.41
CA GLY A 401 4.37 -29.33 -10.02
C GLY A 401 3.42 -28.51 -9.14
N TRP A 402 2.74 -27.49 -9.66
CA TRP A 402 1.67 -26.83 -8.90
C TRP A 402 0.52 -27.83 -8.63
N ASP A 403 0.18 -28.00 -7.37
CA ASP A 403 -0.86 -28.95 -6.95
C ASP A 403 -2.18 -28.21 -6.67
N PRO A 404 -3.25 -28.45 -7.47
CA PRO A 404 -4.54 -27.82 -7.26
C PRO A 404 -5.26 -28.26 -5.97
N LEU A 405 -4.81 -29.33 -5.32
CA LEU A 405 -5.39 -29.85 -4.09
C LEU A 405 -4.60 -29.41 -2.85
N ALA A 406 -3.40 -28.90 -3.02
CA ALA A 406 -2.62 -28.40 -1.90
C ALA A 406 -3.25 -27.12 -1.33
N ALA A 407 -3.41 -27.08 -0.01
CA ALA A 407 -3.77 -25.83 0.65
C ALA A 407 -2.57 -24.90 0.70
N SER A 408 -2.69 -23.69 0.13
CA SER A 408 -1.61 -22.70 0.13
C SER A 408 -1.01 -22.53 1.52
N GLY A 409 0.31 -22.76 1.65
CA GLY A 409 1.06 -22.60 2.90
C GLY A 409 0.79 -23.66 3.97
N MET A 410 0.31 -24.83 3.64
CA MET A 410 0.16 -25.99 4.54
C MET A 410 1.10 -27.16 4.19
N ALA A 411 1.95 -27.00 3.18
CA ALA A 411 2.93 -28.01 2.77
C ALA A 411 4.21 -27.90 3.61
#